data_13625bd70b911c439c952351d5836561
#
_entry.id   13625bd70b911c439c952351d5836561
#
_cell.length_a   1.000
_cell.length_b   1.000
_cell.length_c   1.000
_cell.angle_alpha   90.00
_cell.angle_beta   90.00
_cell.angle_gamma   90.00
#
_symmetry.space_group_name_H-M   'P 1'
#
loop_
_entity.id
_entity.type
_entity.pdbx_description
1 polymer ?
#
loop_
_entity_poly.entity_id
_entity_poly.type
_entity_poly.pdbx_seq_one_letter_code
_entity_poly.pdbx_strand_id
1 'polypeptide(L)'
;MITASRAIRWPGYLAIALLVLIPIAILTVRSGNWQQGLMLYAIACAASGLLLAWFILALVLPRFRDQRDAVLRFGAASVPGAFLLVLVFTGPDVPPIHDVTTDPGDPPRFTDIVMQARGDDANPLDPDSDVIEQQIEAYPELETLVSERSIRDTFERSEQIARDLGWQILNSDLNAGRIEAVDTTAVMAFKDDIVIRVRSNADGTLVDLRSVSRVGVSDLGANAERIRAFSEAFRQG
;
A
#
# COMPACT_ATOMS: atom_id res chain seq x y z
N MET A 1 -12.12 32.81 33.33
CA MET A 1 -11.54 31.99 32.20
C MET A 1 -10.10 32.43 32.02
N ILE A 2 -9.13 31.60 32.41
CA ILE A 2 -7.71 31.88 32.14
C ILE A 2 -7.48 31.71 30.64
N THR A 3 -7.17 32.80 29.96
CA THR A 3 -6.86 32.74 28.52
C THR A 3 -5.50 32.06 28.32
N ALA A 4 -5.46 30.97 27.54
CA ALA A 4 -4.22 30.28 27.25
C ALA A 4 -3.15 31.22 26.68
N SER A 5 -1.92 31.06 27.11
CA SER A 5 -0.77 31.85 26.62
C SER A 5 -0.53 31.66 25.14
N ARG A 6 0.17 32.60 24.51
CA ARG A 6 0.55 32.48 23.09
C ARG A 6 1.37 31.20 22.80
N ALA A 7 2.18 30.76 23.76
CA ALA A 7 2.98 29.54 23.67
C ALA A 7 2.15 28.24 23.58
N ILE A 8 0.89 28.26 23.98
CA ILE A 8 -0.05 27.13 23.90
C ILE A 8 -0.99 27.31 22.70
N ARG A 9 -1.53 28.54 22.51
CA ARG A 9 -2.52 28.79 21.44
C ARG A 9 -1.98 28.62 20.03
N TRP A 10 -0.79 29.21 19.72
CA TRP A 10 -0.23 29.14 18.38
C TRP A 10 0.14 27.72 17.97
N PRO A 11 0.88 26.93 18.79
CA PRO A 11 1.07 25.51 18.50
C PRO A 11 -0.27 24.74 18.38
N GLY A 12 -1.28 25.10 19.15
CA GLY A 12 -2.61 24.49 19.06
C GLY A 12 -3.33 24.76 17.74
N TYR A 13 -3.29 26.01 17.26
CA TYR A 13 -3.84 26.33 15.93
C TYR A 13 -3.07 25.64 14.81
N LEU A 14 -1.75 25.53 14.94
CA LEU A 14 -0.94 24.78 14.01
C LEU A 14 -1.31 23.29 14.03
N ALA A 15 -1.51 22.67 15.20
CA ALA A 15 -1.94 21.28 15.31
C ALA A 15 -3.29 21.03 14.60
N ILE A 16 -4.25 21.96 14.75
CA ILE A 16 -5.54 21.88 14.04
C ILE A 16 -5.33 22.03 12.52
N ALA A 17 -4.48 22.93 12.08
CA ALA A 17 -4.18 23.11 10.65
C ALA A 17 -3.52 21.85 10.06
N LEU A 18 -2.59 21.22 10.79
CA LEU A 18 -1.95 19.97 10.35
C LEU A 18 -2.95 18.81 10.30
N LEU A 19 -3.88 18.73 11.26
CA LEU A 19 -4.95 17.74 11.24
C LEU A 19 -5.83 17.85 9.97
N VAL A 20 -6.10 19.08 9.52
CA VAL A 20 -6.82 19.34 8.26
C VAL A 20 -5.93 19.07 7.04
N LEU A 21 -4.63 19.28 7.15
CA LEU A 21 -3.69 19.06 6.04
C LEU A 21 -3.55 17.57 5.68
N ILE A 22 -3.70 16.64 6.63
CA ILE A 22 -3.61 15.20 6.40
C ILE A 22 -4.61 14.73 5.32
N PRO A 23 -5.93 14.95 5.43
CA PRO A 23 -6.87 14.55 4.37
C PRO A 23 -6.63 15.29 3.05
N ILE A 24 -6.15 16.53 3.07
CA ILE A 24 -5.77 17.27 1.84
C ILE A 24 -4.59 16.57 1.17
N ALA A 25 -3.59 16.15 1.93
CA ALA A 25 -2.45 15.40 1.40
C ALA A 25 -2.89 14.08 0.75
N ILE A 26 -3.79 13.32 1.39
CA ILE A 26 -4.37 12.09 0.84
C ILE A 26 -5.12 12.39 -0.46
N LEU A 27 -5.95 13.43 -0.50
CA LEU A 27 -6.66 13.83 -1.73
C LEU A 27 -5.69 14.24 -2.85
N THR A 28 -4.56 14.87 -2.51
CA THR A 28 -3.51 15.22 -3.47
C THR A 28 -2.88 13.97 -4.08
N VAL A 29 -2.59 12.93 -3.26
CA VAL A 29 -2.13 11.61 -3.76
C VAL A 29 -3.18 11.02 -4.71
N ARG A 30 -4.44 10.96 -4.28
CA ARG A 30 -5.55 10.40 -5.06
C ARG A 30 -5.82 11.12 -6.39
N SER A 31 -5.45 12.39 -6.49
CA SER A 31 -5.57 13.18 -7.73
C SER A 31 -4.43 12.94 -8.73
N GLY A 32 -3.50 12.03 -8.45
CA GLY A 32 -2.35 11.71 -9.29
C GLY A 32 -1.04 12.42 -8.91
N ASN A 33 -1.09 13.44 -8.04
CA ASN A 33 0.11 14.17 -7.57
C ASN A 33 0.71 13.45 -6.34
N TRP A 34 1.07 12.17 -6.52
CA TRP A 34 1.40 11.29 -5.41
C TRP A 34 2.65 11.72 -4.62
N GLN A 35 3.70 12.20 -5.31
CA GLN A 35 4.94 12.64 -4.65
C GLN A 35 4.69 13.85 -3.74
N GLN A 36 3.98 14.86 -4.27
CA GLN A 36 3.63 16.07 -3.53
C GLN A 36 2.69 15.75 -2.36
N GLY A 37 1.71 14.89 -2.60
CA GLY A 37 0.78 14.44 -1.56
C GLY A 37 1.48 13.68 -0.44
N LEU A 38 2.37 12.73 -0.75
CA LEU A 38 3.17 12.01 0.25
C LEU A 38 4.12 12.93 1.02
N MET A 39 4.74 13.91 0.34
CA MET A 39 5.58 14.90 1.02
C MET A 39 4.77 15.74 2.02
N LEU A 40 3.60 16.24 1.61
CA LEU A 40 2.68 16.97 2.51
C LEU A 40 2.24 16.12 3.69
N TYR A 41 1.91 14.86 3.42
CA TYR A 41 1.52 13.89 4.46
C TYR A 41 2.65 13.67 5.47
N ALA A 42 3.88 13.42 5.00
CA ALA A 42 5.04 13.21 5.85
C ALA A 42 5.35 14.45 6.71
N ILE A 43 5.30 15.65 6.13
CA ILE A 43 5.50 16.91 6.85
C ILE A 43 4.41 17.10 7.93
N ALA A 44 3.14 16.84 7.60
CA ALA A 44 2.03 16.97 8.55
C ALA A 44 2.17 16.01 9.73
N CYS A 45 2.54 14.75 9.47
CA CYS A 45 2.75 13.74 10.51
C CYS A 45 3.97 14.08 11.39
N ALA A 46 5.11 14.44 10.81
CA ALA A 46 6.31 14.80 11.54
C ALA A 46 6.11 16.05 12.42
N ALA A 47 5.51 17.10 11.86
CA ALA A 47 5.18 18.31 12.62
C ALA A 47 4.18 18.05 13.74
N SER A 48 3.18 17.16 13.51
CA SER A 48 2.25 16.73 14.57
C SER A 48 2.95 16.00 15.70
N GLY A 49 3.94 15.14 15.39
CA GLY A 49 4.77 14.46 16.39
C GLY A 49 5.57 15.46 17.25
N LEU A 50 6.18 16.47 16.63
CA LEU A 50 6.91 17.53 17.35
C LEU A 50 5.98 18.36 18.23
N LEU A 51 4.78 18.68 17.74
CA LEU A 51 3.78 19.41 18.52
C LEU A 51 3.26 18.58 19.70
N LEU A 52 3.03 17.28 19.51
CA LEU A 52 2.65 16.39 20.59
C LEU A 52 3.72 16.35 21.67
N ALA A 53 4.98 16.22 21.30
CA ALA A 53 6.11 16.28 22.25
C ALA A 53 6.15 17.62 23.00
N TRP A 54 5.92 18.75 22.31
CA TRP A 54 5.80 20.05 22.93
C TRP A 54 4.65 20.11 23.95
N PHE A 55 3.45 19.62 23.61
CA PHE A 55 2.31 19.61 24.53
C PHE A 55 2.54 18.69 25.74
N ILE A 56 3.18 17.53 25.56
CA ILE A 56 3.58 16.66 26.66
C ILE A 56 4.55 17.41 27.62
N LEU A 57 5.55 18.06 27.05
CA LEU A 57 6.50 18.89 27.83
C LEU A 57 5.77 20.01 28.57
N ALA A 58 4.82 20.70 27.92
CA ALA A 58 4.03 21.76 28.53
C ALA A 58 3.19 21.30 29.75
N LEU A 59 2.72 20.04 29.73
CA LEU A 59 1.98 19.46 30.89
C LEU A 59 2.86 19.31 32.14
N VAL A 60 4.17 19.09 31.95
CA VAL A 60 5.13 18.88 33.05
C VAL A 60 5.69 20.22 33.56
N LEU A 61 5.80 21.23 32.71
CA LEU A 61 6.39 22.51 33.04
C LEU A 61 5.53 23.30 34.04
N PRO A 62 6.09 23.76 35.20
CA PRO A 62 5.35 24.51 36.20
C PRO A 62 4.68 25.78 35.64
N ARG A 63 5.29 26.41 34.67
CA ARG A 63 4.81 27.61 33.96
C ARG A 63 3.40 27.47 33.37
N PHE A 64 2.99 26.26 32.98
CA PHE A 64 1.71 26.00 32.32
C PHE A 64 0.70 25.25 33.22
N ARG A 65 0.99 25.12 34.52
CA ARG A 65 0.14 24.38 35.47
C ARG A 65 -1.32 24.83 35.43
N ASP A 66 -1.55 26.14 35.38
CA ASP A 66 -2.89 26.72 35.36
C ASP A 66 -3.58 26.67 34.00
N GLN A 67 -2.85 26.18 32.96
CA GLN A 67 -3.32 26.08 31.57
C GLN A 67 -3.46 24.63 31.09
N ARG A 68 -3.39 23.64 31.97
CA ARG A 68 -3.41 22.22 31.63
C ARG A 68 -4.60 21.82 30.75
N ASP A 69 -5.78 22.35 31.04
CA ASP A 69 -6.98 22.09 30.23
C ASP A 69 -6.82 22.59 28.79
N ALA A 70 -6.18 23.73 28.59
CA ALA A 70 -5.89 24.25 27.25
C ALA A 70 -4.82 23.43 26.56
N VAL A 71 -3.77 23.01 27.28
CA VAL A 71 -2.70 22.15 26.77
C VAL A 71 -3.29 20.82 26.27
N LEU A 72 -4.17 20.17 27.05
CA LEU A 72 -4.83 18.93 26.69
C LEU A 72 -5.73 19.09 25.46
N ARG A 73 -6.57 20.14 25.43
CA ARG A 73 -7.47 20.37 24.28
C ARG A 73 -6.74 20.63 23.00
N PHE A 74 -5.72 21.47 23.01
CA PHE A 74 -4.93 21.77 21.81
C PHE A 74 -4.01 20.62 21.43
N GLY A 75 -3.41 19.94 22.43
CA GLY A 75 -2.54 18.79 22.20
C GLY A 75 -3.27 17.60 21.55
N ALA A 76 -4.56 17.41 21.87
CA ALA A 76 -5.37 16.35 21.27
C ALA A 76 -5.41 16.42 19.73
N ALA A 77 -5.34 17.62 19.13
CA ALA A 77 -5.33 17.77 17.67
C ALA A 77 -4.03 17.24 17.01
N SER A 78 -2.92 17.12 17.74
CA SER A 78 -1.67 16.57 17.22
C SER A 78 -1.59 15.04 17.32
N VAL A 79 -2.46 14.40 18.09
CA VAL A 79 -2.43 12.95 18.34
C VAL A 79 -2.61 12.13 17.04
N PRO A 80 -3.59 12.40 16.16
CA PRO A 80 -3.76 11.58 14.95
C PRO A 80 -2.54 11.61 14.04
N GLY A 81 -1.96 12.78 13.76
CA GLY A 81 -0.76 12.87 12.92
C GLY A 81 0.48 12.22 13.55
N ALA A 82 0.65 12.36 14.86
CA ALA A 82 1.72 11.69 15.59
C ALA A 82 1.54 10.17 15.61
N PHE A 83 0.33 9.67 15.72
CA PHE A 83 0.01 8.25 15.63
C PHE A 83 0.35 7.69 14.24
N LEU A 84 -0.04 8.39 13.17
CA LEU A 84 0.30 8.01 11.81
C LEU A 84 1.82 8.00 11.58
N LEU A 85 2.56 8.94 12.17
CA LEU A 85 4.02 8.94 12.14
C LEU A 85 4.60 7.66 12.78
N VAL A 86 4.07 7.26 13.95
CA VAL A 86 4.50 6.01 14.62
C VAL A 86 4.25 4.81 13.72
N LEU A 87 3.10 4.72 13.06
CA LEU A 87 2.80 3.61 12.13
C LEU A 87 3.81 3.51 10.98
N VAL A 88 4.32 4.65 10.47
CA VAL A 88 5.37 4.65 9.43
C VAL A 88 6.67 4.04 9.97
N PHE A 89 7.07 4.37 11.21
CA PHE A 89 8.31 3.85 11.80
C PHE A 89 8.20 2.44 12.37
N THR A 90 6.99 1.96 12.63
CA THR A 90 6.71 0.61 13.13
C THR A 90 6.12 -0.29 12.05
N GLY A 91 6.16 0.14 10.79
CA GLY A 91 5.73 -0.66 9.65
C GLY A 91 6.50 -1.98 9.54
N PRO A 92 6.03 -2.91 8.69
CA PRO A 92 6.66 -4.20 8.52
C PRO A 92 8.10 -4.05 8.03
N ASP A 93 8.98 -4.90 8.53
CA ASP A 93 10.37 -5.02 8.04
C ASP A 93 10.35 -5.87 6.77
N VAL A 94 10.19 -5.21 5.63
CA VAL A 94 10.06 -5.84 4.31
C VAL A 94 11.06 -5.19 3.34
N PRO A 95 11.53 -5.92 2.32
CA PRO A 95 12.44 -5.35 1.34
C PRO A 95 11.78 -4.21 0.55
N PRO A 96 12.56 -3.21 0.12
CA PRO A 96 12.05 -2.09 -0.67
C PRO A 96 11.85 -2.49 -2.14
N ILE A 97 10.94 -3.42 -2.38
CA ILE A 97 10.57 -3.90 -3.72
C ILE A 97 9.12 -3.52 -4.04
N HIS A 98 8.79 -3.53 -5.33
CA HIS A 98 7.48 -3.15 -5.85
C HIS A 98 6.92 -4.14 -6.88
N ASP A 99 7.62 -5.24 -7.12
CA ASP A 99 7.29 -6.31 -8.06
C ASP A 99 7.50 -7.66 -7.38
N VAL A 100 6.45 -8.46 -7.32
CA VAL A 100 6.43 -9.76 -6.65
C VAL A 100 5.72 -10.78 -7.52
N THR A 101 6.30 -11.98 -7.65
CA THR A 101 5.76 -13.07 -8.47
C THR A 101 5.86 -14.43 -7.78
N THR A 102 5.00 -15.37 -8.16
CA THR A 102 5.09 -16.78 -7.73
C THR A 102 6.02 -17.62 -8.58
N ASP A 103 6.44 -17.12 -9.76
CA ASP A 103 7.42 -17.80 -10.64
C ASP A 103 8.58 -16.83 -10.94
N PRO A 104 9.57 -16.74 -10.06
CA PRO A 104 10.73 -15.87 -10.26
C PRO A 104 11.60 -16.27 -11.48
N GLY A 105 11.53 -17.54 -11.89
CA GLY A 105 12.31 -18.06 -13.04
C GLY A 105 11.73 -17.66 -14.39
N ASP A 106 10.40 -17.51 -14.48
CA ASP A 106 9.66 -17.06 -15.66
C ASP A 106 8.46 -16.22 -15.25
N PRO A 107 8.65 -14.96 -14.79
CA PRO A 107 7.58 -14.13 -14.31
C PRO A 107 6.49 -13.90 -15.37
N PRO A 108 5.20 -14.03 -15.01
CA PRO A 108 4.09 -13.72 -15.91
C PRO A 108 4.21 -12.32 -16.53
N ARG A 109 3.97 -12.20 -17.84
CA ARG A 109 4.10 -10.95 -18.59
C ARG A 109 2.75 -10.29 -18.80
N PHE A 110 2.73 -8.99 -18.71
CA PHE A 110 1.58 -8.14 -19.01
C PHE A 110 1.43 -7.89 -20.51
N THR A 111 0.19 -7.64 -20.94
CA THR A 111 -0.13 -7.25 -22.32
C THR A 111 -0.15 -5.73 -22.49
N ASP A 112 -0.25 -5.29 -23.75
CA ASP A 112 -0.40 -3.88 -24.12
C ASP A 112 -1.65 -3.25 -23.49
N ILE A 113 -2.66 -4.04 -23.11
CA ILE A 113 -3.87 -3.56 -22.42
C ILE A 113 -3.49 -2.93 -21.07
N VAL A 114 -2.65 -3.62 -20.30
CA VAL A 114 -2.16 -3.09 -19.01
C VAL A 114 -1.21 -1.94 -19.26
N MET A 115 -0.28 -2.05 -20.22
CA MET A 115 0.66 -0.98 -20.54
C MET A 115 -0.05 0.34 -20.87
N GLN A 116 -1.12 0.30 -21.66
CA GLN A 116 -1.93 1.48 -21.99
C GLN A 116 -2.71 2.03 -20.78
N ALA A 117 -3.14 1.17 -19.85
CA ALA A 117 -3.90 1.56 -18.67
C ALA A 117 -3.03 2.17 -17.54
N ARG A 118 -1.70 1.99 -17.59
CA ARG A 118 -0.76 2.43 -16.53
C ARG A 118 -0.40 3.91 -16.61
N GLY A 119 -0.27 4.46 -17.81
CA GLY A 119 0.35 5.77 -18.06
C GLY A 119 1.88 5.70 -18.13
N ASP A 120 2.47 6.77 -18.66
CA ASP A 120 3.91 6.82 -19.02
C ASP A 120 4.86 6.92 -17.80
N ASP A 121 4.36 7.39 -16.66
CA ASP A 121 5.14 7.61 -15.44
C ASP A 121 5.14 6.40 -14.47
N ALA A 122 4.60 5.26 -14.90
CA ALA A 122 4.54 4.06 -14.07
C ALA A 122 5.87 3.30 -14.04
N ASN A 123 6.13 2.56 -12.95
CA ASN A 123 7.29 1.68 -12.83
C ASN A 123 7.39 0.70 -14.03
N PRO A 124 8.58 0.35 -14.51
CA PRO A 124 8.76 -0.63 -15.59
C PRO A 124 8.09 -1.97 -15.28
N LEU A 125 7.67 -2.69 -16.34
CA LEU A 125 7.14 -4.05 -16.22
C LEU A 125 8.16 -5.14 -16.62
N ASP A 126 9.35 -4.73 -17.08
CA ASP A 126 10.42 -5.69 -17.32
C ASP A 126 10.92 -6.22 -15.96
N PRO A 127 11.07 -7.56 -15.82
CA PRO A 127 11.58 -8.15 -14.58
C PRO A 127 12.98 -7.65 -14.25
N ASP A 128 13.20 -7.24 -13.00
CA ASP A 128 14.49 -6.79 -12.47
C ASP A 128 15.11 -7.91 -11.63
N SER A 129 16.33 -8.33 -11.97
CA SER A 129 17.04 -9.41 -11.27
C SER A 129 17.29 -9.09 -9.80
N ASP A 130 17.61 -7.84 -9.47
CA ASP A 130 17.91 -7.42 -8.09
C ASP A 130 16.63 -7.44 -7.23
N VAL A 131 15.49 -7.10 -7.82
CA VAL A 131 14.17 -7.19 -7.17
C VAL A 131 13.78 -8.65 -6.95
N ILE A 132 14.02 -9.52 -7.95
CA ILE A 132 13.74 -10.96 -7.86
C ILE A 132 14.58 -11.61 -6.76
N GLU A 133 15.88 -11.30 -6.66
CA GLU A 133 16.76 -11.85 -5.60
C GLU A 133 16.26 -11.45 -4.21
N GLN A 134 15.92 -10.18 -4.00
CA GLN A 134 15.35 -9.69 -2.73
C GLN A 134 14.02 -10.37 -2.42
N GLN A 135 13.17 -10.59 -3.42
CA GLN A 135 11.90 -11.28 -3.24
C GLN A 135 12.09 -12.74 -2.78
N ILE A 136 12.99 -13.49 -3.43
CA ILE A 136 13.26 -14.90 -3.10
C ILE A 136 13.72 -15.03 -1.64
N GLU A 137 14.57 -14.11 -1.17
CA GLU A 137 15.04 -14.10 0.21
C GLU A 137 13.91 -13.78 1.20
N ALA A 138 13.06 -12.77 0.88
CA ALA A 138 12.05 -12.27 1.79
C ALA A 138 10.75 -13.07 1.79
N TYR A 139 10.38 -13.68 0.66
CA TYR A 139 9.09 -14.35 0.45
C TYR A 139 9.25 -15.75 -0.19
N PRO A 140 10.05 -16.64 0.42
CA PRO A 140 10.32 -17.97 -0.16
C PRO A 140 9.08 -18.86 -0.26
N GLU A 141 7.98 -18.52 0.42
CA GLU A 141 6.71 -19.25 0.39
C GLU A 141 5.82 -18.91 -0.80
N LEU A 142 6.17 -17.87 -1.57
CA LEU A 142 5.40 -17.49 -2.75
C LEU A 142 5.83 -18.34 -3.96
N GLU A 143 5.07 -19.40 -4.20
CA GLU A 143 5.35 -20.40 -5.22
C GLU A 143 4.16 -20.57 -6.18
N THR A 144 4.43 -21.12 -7.36
CA THR A 144 3.41 -21.56 -8.32
C THR A 144 2.35 -22.43 -7.62
N LEU A 145 1.08 -22.13 -7.83
CA LEU A 145 -0.02 -22.94 -7.34
C LEU A 145 -0.32 -24.08 -8.31
N VAL A 146 -0.69 -25.24 -7.78
CA VAL A 146 -1.05 -26.44 -8.55
C VAL A 146 -2.51 -26.80 -8.31
N SER A 147 -3.22 -27.14 -9.39
CA SER A 147 -4.62 -27.58 -9.38
C SER A 147 -4.76 -28.88 -10.16
N GLU A 148 -5.56 -29.81 -9.61
CA GLU A 148 -5.97 -31.04 -10.30
C GLU A 148 -7.16 -30.80 -11.26
N ARG A 149 -7.75 -29.60 -11.26
CA ARG A 149 -8.88 -29.21 -12.11
C ARG A 149 -8.42 -28.96 -13.54
N SER A 150 -9.37 -28.97 -14.48
CA SER A 150 -9.10 -28.57 -15.87
C SER A 150 -8.59 -27.12 -15.97
N ILE A 151 -7.87 -26.76 -17.03
CA ILE A 151 -7.46 -25.39 -17.31
C ILE A 151 -8.65 -24.44 -17.24
N ARG A 152 -9.78 -24.79 -17.84
CA ARG A 152 -10.98 -23.97 -17.86
C ARG A 152 -11.50 -23.71 -16.43
N ASP A 153 -11.70 -24.76 -15.65
CA ASP A 153 -12.25 -24.62 -14.30
C ASP A 153 -11.30 -23.85 -13.38
N THR A 154 -9.99 -24.09 -13.54
CA THR A 154 -8.94 -23.37 -12.82
C THR A 154 -8.90 -21.88 -13.19
N PHE A 155 -9.05 -21.57 -14.49
CA PHE A 155 -9.09 -20.20 -14.99
C PHE A 155 -10.34 -19.45 -14.47
N GLU A 156 -11.53 -20.04 -14.63
CA GLU A 156 -12.78 -19.45 -14.15
C GLU A 156 -12.76 -19.23 -12.64
N ARG A 157 -12.19 -20.18 -11.88
CA ARG A 157 -11.98 -20.02 -10.44
C ARG A 157 -11.01 -18.89 -10.12
N SER A 158 -9.88 -18.81 -10.83
CA SER A 158 -8.89 -17.75 -10.61
C SER A 158 -9.48 -16.37 -10.89
N GLU A 159 -10.28 -16.24 -11.95
CA GLU A 159 -11.00 -14.99 -12.24
C GLU A 159 -12.04 -14.66 -11.16
N GLN A 160 -12.76 -15.65 -10.66
CA GLN A 160 -13.74 -15.43 -9.59
C GLN A 160 -13.06 -14.97 -8.30
N ILE A 161 -11.94 -15.60 -7.89
CA ILE A 161 -11.16 -15.18 -6.73
C ILE A 161 -10.67 -13.75 -6.87
N ALA A 162 -10.14 -13.38 -8.04
CA ALA A 162 -9.70 -12.00 -8.31
C ALA A 162 -10.84 -10.99 -8.12
N ARG A 163 -12.05 -11.31 -8.60
CA ARG A 163 -13.27 -10.49 -8.41
C ARG A 163 -13.70 -10.41 -6.94
N ASP A 164 -13.66 -11.53 -6.22
CA ASP A 164 -14.06 -11.61 -4.81
C ASP A 164 -13.08 -10.83 -3.91
N LEU A 165 -11.80 -10.77 -4.29
CA LEU A 165 -10.78 -9.90 -3.67
C LEU A 165 -10.93 -8.42 -4.04
N GLY A 166 -11.90 -8.06 -4.90
CA GLY A 166 -12.19 -6.68 -5.29
C GLY A 166 -11.31 -6.14 -6.42
N TRP A 167 -10.55 -6.99 -7.12
CA TRP A 167 -9.71 -6.54 -8.23
C TRP A 167 -10.53 -6.20 -9.46
N GLN A 168 -10.20 -5.10 -10.11
CA GLN A 168 -10.80 -4.70 -11.38
C GLN A 168 -10.16 -5.48 -12.52
N ILE A 169 -10.90 -6.41 -13.13
CA ILE A 169 -10.42 -7.15 -14.30
C ILE A 169 -10.32 -6.19 -15.50
N LEU A 170 -9.14 -6.12 -16.11
CA LEU A 170 -8.86 -5.36 -17.34
C LEU A 170 -8.94 -6.27 -18.57
N ASN A 171 -8.46 -7.51 -18.46
CA ASN A 171 -8.40 -8.48 -19.53
C ASN A 171 -8.62 -9.89 -18.97
N SER A 172 -9.35 -10.71 -19.71
CA SER A 172 -9.57 -12.12 -19.38
C SER A 172 -9.60 -12.92 -20.68
N ASP A 173 -8.52 -13.69 -20.92
CA ASP A 173 -8.33 -14.50 -22.12
C ASP A 173 -8.03 -15.96 -21.74
N LEU A 174 -9.08 -16.78 -21.78
CA LEU A 174 -8.99 -18.21 -21.50
C LEU A 174 -8.06 -18.94 -22.48
N ASN A 175 -8.01 -18.53 -23.75
CA ASN A 175 -7.19 -19.22 -24.75
C ASN A 175 -5.69 -18.96 -24.52
N ALA A 176 -5.35 -17.75 -24.07
CA ALA A 176 -4.00 -17.40 -23.64
C ALA A 176 -3.70 -17.83 -22.19
N GLY A 177 -4.70 -18.29 -21.44
CA GLY A 177 -4.57 -18.63 -20.01
C GLY A 177 -4.18 -17.42 -19.17
N ARG A 178 -4.67 -16.22 -19.49
CA ARG A 178 -4.23 -14.97 -18.85
C ARG A 178 -5.41 -14.14 -18.35
N ILE A 179 -5.29 -13.70 -17.09
CA ILE A 179 -6.19 -12.72 -16.49
C ILE A 179 -5.32 -11.56 -16.03
N GLU A 180 -5.70 -10.34 -16.39
CA GLU A 180 -5.03 -9.12 -15.96
C GLU A 180 -6.00 -8.23 -15.20
N ALA A 181 -5.56 -7.70 -14.08
CA ALA A 181 -6.39 -6.93 -13.17
C ALA A 181 -5.61 -5.77 -12.55
N VAL A 182 -6.33 -4.86 -11.92
CA VAL A 182 -5.79 -3.78 -11.10
C VAL A 182 -6.42 -3.85 -9.72
N ASP A 183 -5.58 -3.77 -8.70
CA ASP A 183 -6.02 -3.47 -7.33
C ASP A 183 -5.73 -2.02 -6.99
N THR A 184 -6.57 -1.43 -6.15
CA THR A 184 -6.45 -0.02 -5.75
C THR A 184 -6.51 0.10 -4.24
N THR A 185 -5.42 0.62 -3.63
CA THR A 185 -5.35 0.77 -2.18
C THR A 185 -6.42 1.74 -1.64
N ALA A 186 -7.05 1.37 -0.52
CA ALA A 186 -8.22 2.07 -0.01
C ALA A 186 -7.96 3.53 0.37
N VAL A 187 -6.82 3.83 1.01
CA VAL A 187 -6.54 5.17 1.55
C VAL A 187 -5.93 6.08 0.49
N MET A 188 -4.79 5.70 -0.08
CA MET A 188 -4.01 6.54 -1.00
C MET A 188 -4.42 6.37 -2.47
N ALA A 189 -5.23 5.34 -2.79
CA ALA A 189 -5.61 4.96 -4.14
C ALA A 189 -4.41 4.66 -5.06
N PHE A 190 -3.33 4.13 -4.51
CA PHE A 190 -2.26 3.55 -5.31
C PHE A 190 -2.77 2.35 -6.08
N LYS A 191 -2.28 2.19 -7.29
CA LYS A 191 -2.69 1.10 -8.18
C LYS A 191 -1.55 0.12 -8.37
N ASP A 192 -1.90 -1.15 -8.26
CA ASP A 192 -1.01 -2.26 -8.52
C ASP A 192 -1.61 -3.11 -9.65
N ASP A 193 -0.81 -3.41 -10.65
CA ASP A 193 -1.22 -4.26 -11.76
C ASP A 193 -0.91 -5.70 -11.43
N ILE A 194 -1.86 -6.59 -11.77
CA ILE A 194 -1.79 -8.00 -11.46
C ILE A 194 -1.97 -8.79 -12.73
N VAL A 195 -1.16 -9.81 -12.93
CA VAL A 195 -1.37 -10.82 -13.95
C VAL A 195 -1.42 -12.20 -13.31
N ILE A 196 -2.41 -12.99 -13.72
CA ILE A 196 -2.56 -14.40 -13.38
C ILE A 196 -2.36 -15.18 -14.68
N ARG A 197 -1.44 -16.14 -14.66
CA ARG A 197 -1.17 -17.06 -15.77
C ARG A 197 -1.62 -18.45 -15.38
N VAL A 198 -2.51 -19.04 -16.18
CA VAL A 198 -3.00 -20.42 -16.02
C VAL A 198 -2.46 -21.26 -17.17
N ARG A 199 -1.69 -22.30 -16.86
CA ARG A 199 -1.06 -23.18 -17.86
C ARG A 199 -1.13 -24.64 -17.40
N SER A 200 -1.05 -25.61 -18.34
CA SER A 200 -0.93 -27.03 -17.98
C SER A 200 0.51 -27.50 -18.08
N ASN A 201 0.82 -28.49 -17.28
CA ASN A 201 2.00 -29.33 -17.41
C ASN A 201 1.63 -30.81 -17.23
N ALA A 202 2.64 -31.70 -17.10
CA ALA A 202 2.42 -33.13 -16.91
C ALA A 202 1.72 -33.46 -15.56
N ASP A 203 1.85 -32.58 -14.56
CA ASP A 203 1.40 -32.82 -13.19
C ASP A 203 0.03 -32.17 -12.89
N GLY A 204 -0.53 -31.38 -13.83
CA GLY A 204 -1.81 -30.71 -13.65
C GLY A 204 -1.90 -29.30 -14.25
N THR A 205 -2.74 -28.47 -13.68
CA THR A 205 -2.88 -27.06 -14.07
C THR A 205 -2.12 -26.18 -13.09
N LEU A 206 -1.24 -25.32 -13.61
CA LEU A 206 -0.41 -24.39 -12.85
C LEU A 206 -1.02 -23.00 -12.89
N VAL A 207 -0.93 -22.28 -11.76
CA VAL A 207 -1.35 -20.88 -11.65
C VAL A 207 -0.20 -20.07 -11.09
N ASP A 208 0.28 -19.12 -11.89
CA ASP A 208 1.30 -18.15 -11.50
C ASP A 208 0.68 -16.77 -11.39
N LEU A 209 1.14 -16.01 -10.40
CA LEU A 209 0.75 -14.62 -10.20
C LEU A 209 1.97 -13.70 -10.27
N ARG A 210 1.75 -12.49 -10.73
CA ARG A 210 2.69 -11.38 -10.57
C ARG A 210 1.91 -10.11 -10.26
N SER A 211 2.40 -9.31 -9.30
CA SER A 211 1.80 -8.06 -8.89
C SER A 211 2.84 -6.96 -8.84
N VAL A 212 2.60 -5.84 -9.55
CA VAL A 212 3.56 -4.75 -9.76
C VAL A 212 2.92 -3.42 -9.43
N SER A 213 3.52 -2.67 -8.49
CA SER A 213 3.05 -1.33 -8.16
C SER A 213 3.39 -0.33 -9.26
N ARG A 214 2.41 0.53 -9.63
CA ARG A 214 2.62 1.56 -10.66
C ARG A 214 3.60 2.62 -10.23
N VAL A 215 3.67 2.93 -8.92
CA VAL A 215 4.51 4.01 -8.39
C VAL A 215 5.19 3.59 -7.10
N GLY A 216 6.34 4.22 -6.82
CA GLY A 216 7.11 3.98 -5.61
C GLY A 216 8.16 2.88 -5.76
N VAL A 217 9.19 2.95 -4.94
CA VAL A 217 10.29 1.96 -4.89
C VAL A 217 9.91 0.75 -4.04
N SER A 218 9.08 0.97 -3.01
CA SER A 218 8.59 -0.06 -2.09
C SER A 218 7.07 -0.01 -2.01
N ASP A 219 6.46 -1.19 -1.99
CA ASP A 219 5.03 -1.40 -1.78
C ASP A 219 4.65 -1.68 -0.31
N LEU A 220 5.65 -1.67 0.58
CA LEU A 220 5.52 -2.03 2.00
C LEU A 220 4.92 -3.44 2.22
N GLY A 221 5.17 -4.37 1.28
CA GLY A 221 4.70 -5.75 1.33
C GLY A 221 3.30 -5.98 0.74
N ALA A 222 2.66 -4.96 0.17
CA ALA A 222 1.29 -5.07 -0.33
C ALA A 222 1.14 -6.09 -1.46
N ASN A 223 2.10 -6.19 -2.38
CA ASN A 223 2.06 -7.17 -3.47
C ASN A 223 2.18 -8.61 -2.95
N ALA A 224 3.06 -8.85 -1.99
CA ALA A 224 3.21 -10.17 -1.37
C ALA A 224 1.94 -10.58 -0.62
N GLU A 225 1.33 -9.69 0.17
CA GLU A 225 0.07 -9.93 0.87
C GLU A 225 -1.09 -10.22 -0.09
N ARG A 226 -1.14 -9.52 -1.21
CA ARG A 226 -2.13 -9.74 -2.27
C ARG A 226 -2.02 -11.14 -2.86
N ILE A 227 -0.80 -11.58 -3.18
CA ILE A 227 -0.54 -12.93 -3.69
C ILE A 227 -0.86 -13.98 -2.63
N ARG A 228 -0.55 -13.76 -1.35
CA ARG A 228 -0.94 -14.66 -0.24
C ARG A 228 -2.44 -14.79 -0.13
N ALA A 229 -3.18 -13.68 -0.13
CA ALA A 229 -4.64 -13.68 -0.04
C ALA A 229 -5.27 -14.47 -1.19
N PHE A 230 -4.78 -14.28 -2.44
CA PHE A 230 -5.23 -15.07 -3.58
C PHE A 230 -4.89 -16.56 -3.39
N SER A 231 -3.65 -16.88 -3.02
CA SER A 231 -3.18 -18.26 -2.85
C SER A 231 -3.96 -19.00 -1.77
N GLU A 232 -4.30 -18.30 -0.69
CA GLU A 232 -5.12 -18.86 0.39
C GLU A 232 -6.56 -19.16 -0.10
N ALA A 233 -7.20 -18.21 -0.76
CA ALA A 233 -8.53 -18.40 -1.34
C ALA A 233 -8.53 -19.53 -2.39
N PHE A 234 -7.46 -19.66 -3.16
CA PHE A 234 -7.30 -20.70 -4.15
C PHE A 234 -7.20 -22.11 -3.53
N ARG A 235 -6.50 -22.26 -2.40
CA ARG A 235 -6.34 -23.54 -1.70
C ARG A 235 -7.58 -23.98 -0.92
N GLN A 236 -8.43 -23.05 -0.49
CA GLN A 236 -9.64 -23.33 0.33
C GLN A 236 -10.84 -23.89 -0.45
N GLY A 237 -10.84 -23.97 -1.73
CA GLY A 237 -11.92 -24.41 -2.57
C GLY A 237 -11.49 -25.36 -3.66
#